data_6817b7936084fe71260f45659dd97e47
#
_entry.id   6817b7936084fe71260f45659dd97e47
#
_cell.length_a   1.000
_cell.length_b   1.000
_cell.length_c   1.000
_cell.angle_alpha   90.00
_cell.angle_beta   90.00
_cell.angle_gamma   90.00
#
_symmetry.space_group_name_H-M   'P 1'
#
loop_
_entity.id
_entity.type
_entity.pdbx_description
1 polymer ?
#
loop_
_entity_poly.entity_id
_entity_poly.type
_entity_poly.pdbx_seq_one_letter_code
_entity_poly.pdbx_strand_id
1 'polypeptide(L)'
;MAKNTTKYVCSNCGAQSPQMIGRCPVCGEWGTYEEEVSTTISTKKGGTSLRRGAQAQRLREVEAQEEMRIDMQSSELNRVLGGGLVPGSLVLLGGEPGIGKSTLALQVLMKMGHRKTLYASGEESAKQLKIRAERLAGDAENLYILAETSLERILDSVTEIQPELVVVDSIQTIGTESIEASIGSLSQVKECAARILQYAKEKNVPFIIVGHINKE
;
A
#
# COMPACT_ATOMS: atom_id res chain seq x y z
N MET A 1 2.82 -9.99 -32.35
CA MET A 1 3.46 -11.11 -31.65
C MET A 1 4.02 -10.56 -30.36
N ALA A 2 3.46 -10.94 -29.22
CA ALA A 2 3.97 -10.52 -27.91
C ALA A 2 5.31 -11.24 -27.65
N LYS A 3 6.36 -10.50 -27.35
CA LYS A 3 7.63 -11.06 -26.89
C LYS A 3 7.50 -11.28 -25.38
N ASN A 4 7.34 -12.52 -24.95
CA ASN A 4 7.52 -12.88 -23.56
C ASN A 4 9.00 -12.75 -23.21
N THR A 5 9.32 -11.85 -22.30
CA THR A 5 10.68 -11.72 -21.78
C THR A 5 10.69 -12.30 -20.38
N THR A 6 11.24 -13.50 -20.25
CA THR A 6 11.47 -14.13 -18.95
C THR A 6 12.60 -13.41 -18.23
N LYS A 7 12.37 -13.03 -16.97
CA LYS A 7 13.37 -12.49 -16.05
C LYS A 7 13.37 -13.32 -14.77
N TYR A 8 14.51 -13.43 -14.15
CA TYR A 8 14.67 -14.08 -12.86
C TYR A 8 14.91 -13.02 -11.79
N VAL A 9 14.15 -13.06 -10.70
CA VAL A 9 14.23 -12.08 -9.63
C VAL A 9 14.54 -12.79 -8.31
N CYS A 10 15.50 -12.27 -7.58
CA CYS A 10 15.86 -12.78 -6.27
C CYS A 10 14.75 -12.45 -5.26
N SER A 11 14.12 -13.46 -4.66
CA SER A 11 13.04 -13.32 -3.67
C SER A 11 13.50 -12.61 -2.39
N ASN A 12 14.80 -12.65 -2.08
CA ASN A 12 15.35 -12.00 -0.89
C ASN A 12 15.66 -10.50 -1.10
N CYS A 13 16.35 -10.12 -2.19
CA CYS A 13 16.81 -8.73 -2.38
C CYS A 13 16.23 -8.01 -3.59
N GLY A 14 15.47 -8.72 -4.46
CA GLY A 14 14.88 -8.16 -5.68
C GLY A 14 15.88 -7.91 -6.83
N ALA A 15 17.10 -8.44 -6.74
CA ALA A 15 18.07 -8.35 -7.83
C ALA A 15 17.58 -9.13 -9.05
N GLN A 16 17.61 -8.50 -10.23
CA GLN A 16 17.15 -9.10 -11.49
C GLN A 16 18.31 -9.71 -12.26
N SER A 17 18.06 -10.86 -12.91
CA SER A 17 18.97 -11.54 -13.81
C SER A 17 18.23 -11.99 -15.07
N PRO A 18 18.87 -11.95 -16.25
CA PRO A 18 18.31 -12.54 -17.48
C PRO A 18 18.35 -14.07 -17.49
N GLN A 19 19.04 -14.70 -16.53
CA GLN A 19 19.20 -16.13 -16.42
C GLN A 19 19.03 -16.58 -14.96
N MET A 20 18.57 -17.82 -14.77
CA MET A 20 18.52 -18.42 -13.45
C MET A 20 19.94 -18.61 -12.92
N ILE A 21 20.22 -18.02 -11.75
CA ILE A 21 21.51 -18.10 -11.07
C ILE A 21 21.32 -18.78 -9.73
N GLY A 22 22.16 -19.76 -9.40
CA GLY A 22 22.04 -20.50 -8.15
C GLY A 22 22.34 -19.67 -6.91
N ARG A 23 23.21 -18.63 -7.03
CA ARG A 23 23.56 -17.73 -5.93
C ARG A 23 23.36 -16.27 -6.35
N CYS A 24 22.65 -15.49 -5.54
CA CYS A 24 22.46 -14.08 -5.81
C CYS A 24 23.77 -13.29 -5.63
N PRO A 25 24.24 -12.54 -6.64
CA PRO A 25 25.49 -11.77 -6.55
C PRO A 25 25.34 -10.53 -5.62
N VAL A 26 24.12 -10.13 -5.31
CA VAL A 26 23.85 -8.92 -4.50
C VAL A 26 23.73 -9.26 -3.02
N CYS A 27 22.90 -10.25 -2.64
CA CYS A 27 22.72 -10.63 -1.24
C CYS A 27 23.50 -11.89 -0.82
N GLY A 28 24.09 -12.65 -1.77
CA GLY A 28 24.88 -13.83 -1.48
C GLY A 28 24.06 -15.10 -1.19
N GLU A 29 22.74 -15.03 -1.12
CA GLU A 29 21.85 -16.15 -0.84
C GLU A 29 21.75 -17.14 -2.00
N TRP A 30 21.52 -18.43 -1.67
CA TRP A 30 21.41 -19.51 -2.64
C TRP A 30 19.94 -19.86 -2.90
N GLY A 31 19.61 -20.20 -4.18
CA GLY A 31 18.29 -20.73 -4.54
C GLY A 31 17.16 -19.71 -4.46
N THR A 32 17.46 -18.42 -4.46
CA THR A 32 16.49 -17.32 -4.26
C THR A 32 15.97 -16.72 -5.56
N TYR A 33 16.39 -17.21 -6.74
CA TYR A 33 15.88 -16.72 -8.01
C TYR A 33 14.61 -17.43 -8.42
N GLU A 34 13.55 -16.66 -8.60
CA GLU A 34 12.25 -17.11 -9.12
C GLU A 34 12.03 -16.52 -10.52
N GLU A 35 11.35 -17.30 -11.37
CA GLU A 35 11.05 -16.90 -12.74
C GLU A 35 9.87 -15.91 -12.74
N GLU A 36 10.09 -14.72 -13.26
CA GLU A 36 9.04 -13.73 -13.55
C GLU A 36 8.85 -13.60 -15.06
N VAL A 37 7.68 -13.99 -15.56
CA VAL A 37 7.31 -13.81 -16.97
C VAL A 37 6.63 -12.45 -17.11
N SER A 38 7.35 -11.47 -17.64
CA SER A 38 6.78 -10.15 -17.96
C SER A 38 6.06 -10.22 -19.31
N THR A 39 4.75 -10.34 -19.30
CA THR A 39 3.93 -10.10 -20.50
C THR A 39 3.76 -8.59 -20.66
N THR A 40 4.53 -7.99 -21.54
CA THR A 40 4.26 -6.62 -21.98
C THR A 40 2.98 -6.64 -22.82
N ILE A 41 1.85 -6.40 -22.18
CA ILE A 41 0.60 -6.07 -22.89
C ILE A 41 0.83 -4.69 -23.50
N SER A 42 1.07 -4.64 -24.81
CA SER A 42 1.03 -3.39 -25.55
C SER A 42 -0.42 -2.90 -25.54
N THR A 43 -0.79 -2.09 -24.57
CA THR A 43 -2.02 -1.32 -24.61
C THR A 43 -1.98 -0.42 -25.83
N LYS A 44 -2.86 -0.71 -26.81
CA LYS A 44 -3.15 0.18 -27.92
C LYS A 44 -3.44 1.57 -27.35
N LYS A 45 -2.71 2.56 -27.86
CA LYS A 45 -2.89 3.99 -27.60
C LYS A 45 -4.35 4.39 -27.79
N GLY A 46 -5.14 4.37 -26.72
CA GLY A 46 -6.27 5.24 -26.55
C GLY A 46 -5.71 6.54 -25.98
N GLY A 47 -6.05 7.67 -26.60
CA GLY A 47 -5.44 8.97 -26.41
C GLY A 47 -5.22 9.35 -24.96
N THR A 48 -4.01 9.22 -24.52
CA THR A 48 -3.52 9.81 -23.28
C THR A 48 -3.41 11.30 -23.52
N SER A 49 -4.26 12.08 -22.86
CA SER A 49 -3.98 13.49 -22.67
C SER A 49 -2.57 13.56 -22.08
N LEU A 50 -1.64 14.14 -22.81
CA LEU A 50 -0.31 14.45 -22.33
C LEU A 50 -0.50 15.28 -21.04
N ARG A 51 -0.36 14.62 -19.87
CA ARG A 51 -0.15 15.35 -18.62
C ARG A 51 1.05 16.24 -18.88
N ARG A 52 0.84 17.55 -18.90
CA ARG A 52 1.94 18.51 -18.93
C ARG A 52 2.84 18.10 -17.78
N GLY A 53 4.02 17.61 -18.08
CA GLY A 53 5.00 17.24 -17.07
C GLY A 53 5.17 18.39 -16.09
N ALA A 54 5.19 18.09 -14.80
CA ALA A 54 5.45 19.10 -13.79
C ALA A 54 6.77 19.79 -14.12
N GLN A 55 6.75 21.11 -14.27
CA GLN A 55 7.97 21.90 -14.48
C GLN A 55 8.62 22.15 -13.12
N ALA A 56 9.95 22.05 -13.08
CA ALA A 56 10.68 22.44 -11.89
C ALA A 56 10.47 23.92 -11.58
N GLN A 57 10.09 24.23 -10.35
CA GLN A 57 9.87 25.57 -9.85
C GLN A 57 10.89 25.88 -8.74
N ARG A 58 11.26 27.15 -8.60
CA ARG A 58 12.08 27.55 -7.46
C ARG A 58 11.24 27.50 -6.20
N LEU A 59 11.80 26.98 -5.11
CA LEU A 59 11.10 26.84 -3.83
C LEU A 59 10.41 28.13 -3.39
N ARG A 60 11.04 29.28 -3.59
CA ARG A 60 10.47 30.60 -3.24
C ARG A 60 9.25 31.03 -4.08
N GLU A 61 9.02 30.37 -5.22
CA GLU A 61 7.91 30.63 -6.16
C GLU A 61 6.73 29.68 -5.92
N VAL A 62 6.93 28.67 -5.04
CA VAL A 62 5.87 27.75 -4.62
C VAL A 62 5.05 28.44 -3.52
N GLU A 63 3.77 28.67 -3.80
CA GLU A 63 2.85 29.18 -2.77
C GLU A 63 2.66 28.09 -1.70
N ALA A 64 3.05 28.39 -0.47
CA ALA A 64 2.79 27.52 0.65
C ALA A 64 1.30 27.67 1.03
N GLN A 65 0.47 26.75 0.55
CA GLN A 65 -0.86 26.58 1.12
C GLN A 65 -0.70 25.75 2.40
N GLU A 66 -1.34 26.19 3.49
CA GLU A 66 -1.44 25.36 4.69
C GLU A 66 -2.19 24.08 4.33
N GLU A 67 -1.45 22.98 4.18
CA GLU A 67 -2.08 21.66 4.02
C GLU A 67 -2.82 21.30 5.31
N MET A 68 -4.15 21.24 5.24
CA MET A 68 -4.96 20.76 6.35
C MET A 68 -4.63 19.29 6.62
N ARG A 69 -3.93 19.04 7.71
CA ARG A 69 -3.60 17.68 8.15
C ARG A 69 -4.79 17.01 8.81
N ILE A 70 -4.91 15.71 8.59
CA ILE A 70 -5.95 14.90 9.24
C ILE A 70 -5.47 14.55 10.63
N ASP A 71 -6.19 15.00 11.66
CA ASP A 71 -5.95 14.62 13.05
C ASP A 71 -6.25 13.14 13.26
N MET A 72 -5.22 12.37 13.67
CA MET A 72 -5.31 10.93 13.91
C MET A 72 -5.95 10.57 15.26
N GLN A 73 -6.46 11.54 16.00
CA GLN A 73 -7.04 11.36 17.34
C GLN A 73 -6.07 10.61 18.30
N SER A 74 -4.79 10.79 18.08
CA SER A 74 -3.67 10.25 18.83
C SER A 74 -2.54 11.26 18.86
N SER A 75 -2.25 11.81 20.03
CA SER A 75 -1.20 12.81 20.21
C SER A 75 0.18 12.29 19.79
N GLU A 76 0.44 11.01 20.03
CA GLU A 76 1.71 10.39 19.66
C GLU A 76 1.84 10.21 18.15
N LEU A 77 0.80 9.70 17.47
CA LEU A 77 0.81 9.60 16.03
C LEU A 77 0.89 10.97 15.36
N ASN A 78 0.13 11.95 15.84
CA ASN A 78 0.20 13.31 15.33
C ASN A 78 1.61 13.89 15.49
N ARG A 79 2.27 13.65 16.64
CA ARG A 79 3.64 14.08 16.87
C ARG A 79 4.62 13.45 15.87
N VAL A 80 4.52 12.15 15.64
CA VAL A 80 5.37 11.42 14.68
C VAL A 80 5.12 11.90 13.24
N LEU A 81 3.85 12.18 12.89
CA LEU A 81 3.43 12.64 11.57
C LEU A 81 3.57 14.16 11.38
N GLY A 82 4.14 14.88 12.36
CA GLY A 82 4.37 16.33 12.26
C GLY A 82 3.08 17.16 12.32
N GLY A 83 2.09 16.74 13.11
CA GLY A 83 0.81 17.43 13.34
C GLY A 83 -0.41 16.73 12.74
N GLY A 84 -0.24 15.56 12.13
CA GLY A 84 -1.31 14.77 11.54
C GLY A 84 -0.97 14.22 10.16
N LEU A 85 -1.88 13.44 9.60
CA LEU A 85 -1.69 12.77 8.33
C LEU A 85 -1.94 13.73 7.16
N VAL A 86 -1.01 13.77 6.21
CA VAL A 86 -1.15 14.60 5.00
C VAL A 86 -2.07 13.89 4.00
N PRO A 87 -3.09 14.57 3.43
CA PRO A 87 -3.88 14.02 2.34
C PRO A 87 -3.02 13.56 1.16
N GLY A 88 -3.37 12.45 0.53
CA GLY A 88 -2.60 11.88 -0.58
C GLY A 88 -1.25 11.26 -0.19
N SER A 89 -0.93 11.15 1.11
CA SER A 89 0.28 10.49 1.59
C SER A 89 0.12 8.98 1.71
N LEU A 90 1.25 8.27 1.69
CA LEU A 90 1.35 6.85 2.01
C LEU A 90 2.28 6.68 3.22
N VAL A 91 1.75 6.09 4.28
CA VAL A 91 2.50 5.81 5.52
C VAL A 91 2.66 4.30 5.68
N LEU A 92 3.89 3.86 5.95
CA LEU A 92 4.19 2.47 6.29
C LEU A 92 4.21 2.31 7.82
N LEU A 93 3.33 1.46 8.34
CA LEU A 93 3.35 0.99 9.72
C LEU A 93 4.08 -0.36 9.75
N GLY A 94 5.41 -0.31 9.87
CA GLY A 94 6.29 -1.48 9.84
C GLY A 94 6.68 -1.98 11.23
N GLY A 95 7.00 -3.26 11.33
CA GLY A 95 7.52 -3.88 12.55
C GLY A 95 7.35 -5.39 12.59
N GLU A 96 7.89 -6.03 13.62
CA GLU A 96 7.81 -7.48 13.80
C GLU A 96 6.35 -7.98 13.92
N PRO A 97 6.05 -9.22 13.51
CA PRO A 97 4.73 -9.82 13.73
C PRO A 97 4.36 -9.79 15.23
N GLY A 98 3.07 -9.62 15.52
CA GLY A 98 2.56 -9.69 16.90
C GLY A 98 2.75 -8.45 17.78
N ILE A 99 3.46 -7.40 17.35
CA ILE A 99 3.70 -6.18 18.16
C ILE A 99 2.49 -5.22 18.22
N GLY A 100 1.37 -5.58 17.63
CA GLY A 100 0.13 -4.81 17.75
C GLY A 100 -0.15 -3.81 16.62
N LYS A 101 0.58 -3.86 15.48
CA LYS A 101 0.37 -2.95 14.33
C LYS A 101 -1.08 -2.89 13.85
N SER A 102 -1.67 -4.05 13.54
CA SER A 102 -3.06 -4.18 13.09
C SER A 102 -4.07 -3.67 14.13
N THR A 103 -3.77 -3.90 15.42
CA THR A 103 -4.59 -3.39 16.52
C THR A 103 -4.52 -1.87 16.60
N LEU A 104 -3.32 -1.29 16.50
CA LEU A 104 -3.12 0.16 16.50
C LEU A 104 -3.84 0.79 15.29
N ALA A 105 -3.69 0.23 14.11
CA ALA A 105 -4.33 0.74 12.90
C ALA A 105 -5.86 0.75 13.03
N LEU A 106 -6.46 -0.36 13.50
CA LEU A 106 -7.90 -0.45 13.73
C LEU A 106 -8.36 0.53 14.82
N GLN A 107 -7.63 0.63 15.93
CA GLN A 107 -7.96 1.55 17.03
C GLN A 107 -7.95 3.02 16.60
N VAL A 108 -7.01 3.40 15.74
CA VAL A 108 -6.96 4.76 15.18
C VAL A 108 -8.20 5.06 14.36
N LEU A 109 -8.59 4.15 13.44
CA LEU A 109 -9.79 4.36 12.63
C LEU A 109 -11.06 4.44 13.48
N MET A 110 -11.17 3.64 14.54
CA MET A 110 -12.30 3.69 15.45
C MET A 110 -12.36 5.01 16.24
N LYS A 111 -11.22 5.60 16.60
CA LYS A 111 -11.19 6.94 17.23
C LYS A 111 -11.59 8.06 16.27
N MET A 112 -11.49 7.80 14.96
CA MET A 112 -11.89 8.72 13.90
C MET A 112 -13.35 8.49 13.45
N GLY A 113 -14.20 7.92 14.29
CA GLY A 113 -15.56 7.50 13.94
C GLY A 113 -16.47 8.55 13.29
N HIS A 114 -16.14 9.85 13.44
CA HIS A 114 -16.80 10.95 12.72
C HIS A 114 -16.39 11.05 11.23
N ARG A 115 -15.33 10.35 10.81
CA ARG A 115 -14.81 10.33 9.44
C ARG A 115 -15.10 9.00 8.76
N LYS A 116 -15.37 9.06 7.48
CA LYS A 116 -15.54 7.84 6.67
C LYS A 116 -14.15 7.22 6.43
N THR A 117 -13.95 6.01 6.93
CA THR A 117 -12.66 5.30 6.83
C THR A 117 -12.84 3.89 6.32
N LEU A 118 -11.81 3.32 5.68
CA LEU A 118 -11.82 1.96 5.15
C LEU A 118 -10.65 1.16 5.74
N TYR A 119 -10.94 -0.01 6.28
CA TYR A 119 -9.96 -1.02 6.67
C TYR A 119 -10.03 -2.21 5.73
N ALA A 120 -9.05 -2.35 4.85
CA ALA A 120 -8.90 -3.49 3.94
C ALA A 120 -7.93 -4.51 4.54
N SER A 121 -8.38 -5.74 4.72
CA SER A 121 -7.57 -6.83 5.28
C SER A 121 -7.45 -8.00 4.31
N GLY A 122 -6.22 -8.44 4.05
CA GLY A 122 -5.96 -9.69 3.36
C GLY A 122 -5.72 -10.88 4.32
N GLU A 123 -5.69 -10.64 5.64
CA GLU A 123 -5.40 -11.67 6.65
C GLU A 123 -6.63 -12.09 7.42
N GLU A 124 -7.52 -11.15 7.76
CA GLU A 124 -8.65 -11.38 8.62
C GLU A 124 -9.98 -11.20 7.89
N SER A 125 -10.92 -12.08 8.21
CA SER A 125 -12.30 -11.92 7.76
C SER A 125 -13.00 -10.75 8.46
N ALA A 126 -14.04 -10.20 7.84
CA ALA A 126 -14.85 -9.12 8.42
C ALA A 126 -15.40 -9.48 9.80
N LYS A 127 -15.72 -10.77 10.05
CA LYS A 127 -16.21 -11.25 11.34
C LYS A 127 -15.12 -11.19 12.43
N GLN A 128 -13.89 -11.57 12.11
CA GLN A 128 -12.75 -11.49 13.02
C GLN A 128 -12.42 -10.04 13.38
N LEU A 129 -12.40 -9.15 12.37
CA LEU A 129 -12.21 -7.72 12.58
C LEU A 129 -13.31 -7.12 13.46
N LYS A 130 -14.57 -7.51 13.26
CA LYS A 130 -15.69 -7.08 14.11
C LYS A 130 -15.49 -7.48 15.58
N ILE A 131 -15.13 -8.74 15.84
CA ILE A 131 -14.85 -9.25 17.20
C ILE A 131 -13.67 -8.50 17.83
N ARG A 132 -12.65 -8.16 17.04
CA ARG A 132 -11.51 -7.37 17.52
C ARG A 132 -11.94 -5.93 17.83
N ALA A 133 -12.71 -5.30 16.95
CA ALA A 133 -13.22 -3.94 17.13
C ALA A 133 -14.05 -3.81 18.42
N GLU A 134 -14.89 -4.79 18.74
CA GLU A 134 -15.70 -4.80 19.96
C GLU A 134 -14.88 -4.78 21.26
N ARG A 135 -13.61 -5.18 21.20
CA ARG A 135 -12.68 -5.13 22.36
C ARG A 135 -11.95 -3.79 22.48
N LEU A 136 -12.05 -2.95 21.46
CA LEU A 136 -11.39 -1.65 21.41
C LEU A 136 -12.40 -0.57 21.74
N ALA A 137 -11.96 0.45 22.47
CA ALA A 137 -12.79 1.63 22.71
C ALA A 137 -12.81 2.52 21.48
N GLY A 138 -13.99 2.92 21.03
CA GLY A 138 -14.16 3.84 19.89
C GLY A 138 -15.49 3.67 19.21
N ASP A 139 -15.75 4.56 18.26
CA ASP A 139 -16.94 4.56 17.42
C ASP A 139 -16.58 3.99 16.03
N ALA A 140 -17.39 3.05 15.57
CA ALA A 140 -17.18 2.39 14.28
C ALA A 140 -18.30 2.71 13.26
N GLU A 141 -19.12 3.74 13.50
CA GLU A 141 -20.28 4.06 12.67
C GLU A 141 -19.88 4.28 11.19
N ASN A 142 -18.80 5.01 10.96
CA ASN A 142 -18.30 5.34 9.62
C ASN A 142 -17.05 4.52 9.20
N LEU A 143 -16.75 3.44 9.91
CA LEU A 143 -15.66 2.52 9.57
C LEU A 143 -16.17 1.39 8.69
N TYR A 144 -15.71 1.34 7.45
CA TYR A 144 -15.96 0.27 6.49
C TYR A 144 -14.87 -0.80 6.61
N ILE A 145 -15.26 -2.06 6.53
CA ILE A 145 -14.35 -3.21 6.57
C ILE A 145 -14.46 -3.97 5.25
N LEU A 146 -13.32 -4.29 4.63
CA LEU A 146 -13.21 -5.06 3.41
C LEU A 146 -12.22 -6.21 3.61
N ALA A 147 -12.69 -7.45 3.54
CA ALA A 147 -11.84 -8.63 3.52
C ALA A 147 -11.53 -8.99 2.06
N GLU A 148 -10.38 -8.55 1.55
CA GLU A 148 -10.02 -8.67 0.14
C GLU A 148 -8.49 -8.68 -0.02
N THR A 149 -8.01 -9.47 -0.99
CA THR A 149 -6.59 -9.58 -1.34
C THR A 149 -6.25 -8.98 -2.71
N SER A 150 -7.23 -8.70 -3.56
CA SER A 150 -7.02 -8.02 -4.85
C SER A 150 -6.90 -6.52 -4.65
N LEU A 151 -5.77 -5.95 -5.07
CA LEU A 151 -5.55 -4.50 -5.02
C LEU A 151 -6.58 -3.76 -5.88
N GLU A 152 -6.93 -4.30 -7.05
CA GLU A 152 -7.90 -3.70 -7.96
C GLU A 152 -9.25 -3.51 -7.25
N ARG A 153 -9.76 -4.55 -6.59
CA ARG A 153 -11.03 -4.50 -5.85
C ARG A 153 -10.99 -3.57 -4.65
N ILE A 154 -9.82 -3.49 -3.98
CA ILE A 154 -9.62 -2.53 -2.89
C ILE A 154 -9.75 -1.11 -3.44
N LEU A 155 -9.07 -0.77 -4.54
CA LEU A 155 -9.09 0.56 -5.14
C LEU A 155 -10.48 0.92 -5.72
N ASP A 156 -11.19 -0.06 -6.28
CA ASP A 156 -12.58 0.11 -6.72
C ASP A 156 -13.49 0.47 -5.52
N SER A 157 -13.35 -0.25 -4.41
CA SER A 157 -14.08 0.03 -3.17
C SER A 157 -13.74 1.41 -2.59
N VAL A 158 -12.47 1.84 -2.66
CA VAL A 158 -12.07 3.21 -2.28
C VAL A 158 -12.77 4.24 -3.16
N THR A 159 -12.88 3.98 -4.46
CA THR A 159 -13.57 4.88 -5.41
C THR A 159 -15.06 4.98 -5.10
N GLU A 160 -15.70 3.87 -4.73
CA GLU A 160 -17.14 3.81 -4.42
C GLU A 160 -17.46 4.44 -3.06
N ILE A 161 -16.71 4.06 -2.01
CA ILE A 161 -16.93 4.51 -0.63
C ILE A 161 -16.49 5.95 -0.44
N GLN A 162 -15.43 6.39 -1.13
CA GLN A 162 -14.77 7.69 -0.97
C GLN A 162 -14.35 7.96 0.50
N PRO A 163 -13.52 7.09 1.09
CA PRO A 163 -13.06 7.27 2.45
C PRO A 163 -12.03 8.40 2.55
N GLU A 164 -11.95 9.03 3.73
CA GLU A 164 -10.95 10.05 4.05
C GLU A 164 -9.60 9.44 4.47
N LEU A 165 -9.57 8.16 4.83
CA LEU A 165 -8.37 7.39 5.17
C LEU A 165 -8.60 5.92 4.85
N VAL A 166 -7.59 5.27 4.30
CA VAL A 166 -7.57 3.83 4.02
C VAL A 166 -6.43 3.17 4.79
N VAL A 167 -6.73 2.04 5.44
CA VAL A 167 -5.72 1.12 5.98
C VAL A 167 -5.70 -0.14 5.13
N VAL A 168 -4.51 -0.62 4.77
CA VAL A 168 -4.29 -1.91 4.10
C VAL A 168 -3.45 -2.80 5.02
N ASP A 169 -4.02 -3.91 5.47
CA ASP A 169 -3.41 -4.84 6.45
C ASP A 169 -3.48 -6.30 5.95
N SER A 170 -2.39 -6.85 5.50
CA SER A 170 -1.05 -6.32 5.31
C SER A 170 -0.69 -6.20 3.82
N ILE A 171 0.34 -5.43 3.51
CA ILE A 171 0.80 -5.28 2.11
C ILE A 171 1.30 -6.61 1.54
N GLN A 172 1.75 -7.55 2.38
CA GLN A 172 2.24 -8.85 1.95
C GLN A 172 1.12 -9.80 1.51
N THR A 173 -0.11 -9.56 1.93
CA THR A 173 -1.27 -10.42 1.60
C THR A 173 -2.09 -9.89 0.44
N ILE A 174 -1.74 -8.69 -0.06
CA ILE A 174 -2.39 -8.06 -1.21
C ILE A 174 -1.59 -8.39 -2.48
N GLY A 175 -2.32 -8.65 -3.55
CA GLY A 175 -1.76 -8.88 -4.88
C GLY A 175 -2.42 -8.02 -5.95
N THR A 176 -1.70 -7.83 -7.05
CA THR A 176 -2.20 -7.17 -8.27
C THR A 176 -2.05 -8.09 -9.47
N GLU A 177 -3.02 -8.01 -10.38
CA GLU A 177 -2.98 -8.76 -11.65
C GLU A 177 -2.03 -8.11 -12.69
N SER A 178 -1.44 -6.94 -12.38
CA SER A 178 -0.55 -6.23 -13.30
C SER A 178 0.78 -6.95 -13.55
N ILE A 179 1.16 -7.87 -12.66
CA ILE A 179 2.39 -8.65 -12.77
C ILE A 179 2.13 -10.13 -12.42
N GLU A 180 2.80 -11.03 -13.14
CA GLU A 180 2.77 -12.47 -12.86
C GLU A 180 3.81 -12.81 -11.78
N ALA A 181 3.47 -12.59 -10.54
CA ALA A 181 4.31 -12.94 -9.39
C ALA A 181 3.42 -13.40 -8.22
N SER A 182 3.93 -14.27 -7.37
CA SER A 182 3.17 -14.76 -6.22
C SER A 182 2.86 -13.66 -5.22
N ILE A 183 1.66 -13.67 -4.64
CA ILE A 183 1.29 -12.77 -3.54
C ILE A 183 2.31 -12.96 -2.40
N GLY A 184 2.76 -11.86 -1.81
CA GLY A 184 3.78 -11.84 -0.78
C GLY A 184 5.22 -11.79 -1.29
N SER A 185 5.44 -12.02 -2.61
CA SER A 185 6.76 -11.80 -3.20
C SER A 185 7.15 -10.32 -3.14
N LEU A 186 8.46 -10.05 -3.12
CA LEU A 186 8.98 -8.68 -3.08
C LEU A 186 8.49 -7.85 -4.28
N SER A 187 8.35 -8.45 -5.46
CA SER A 187 7.85 -7.81 -6.66
C SER A 187 6.39 -7.39 -6.50
N GLN A 188 5.53 -8.27 -5.97
CA GLN A 188 4.13 -7.96 -5.69
C GLN A 188 4.00 -6.83 -4.66
N VAL A 189 4.76 -6.91 -3.56
CA VAL A 189 4.75 -5.88 -2.50
C VAL A 189 5.17 -4.52 -3.06
N LYS A 190 6.24 -4.48 -3.87
CA LYS A 190 6.71 -3.24 -4.51
C LYS A 190 5.68 -2.66 -5.48
N GLU A 191 5.10 -3.51 -6.33
CA GLU A 191 4.11 -3.07 -7.31
C GLU A 191 2.83 -2.57 -6.62
N CYS A 192 2.30 -3.32 -5.65
CA CYS A 192 1.14 -2.89 -4.87
C CYS A 192 1.40 -1.55 -4.16
N ALA A 193 2.55 -1.40 -3.50
CA ALA A 193 2.90 -0.15 -2.82
C ALA A 193 3.04 1.04 -3.80
N ALA A 194 3.64 0.82 -4.98
CA ALA A 194 3.77 1.86 -6.00
C ALA A 194 2.39 2.30 -6.54
N ARG A 195 1.49 1.36 -6.81
CA ARG A 195 0.12 1.65 -7.28
C ARG A 195 -0.71 2.36 -6.22
N ILE A 196 -0.62 1.92 -4.96
CA ILE A 196 -1.29 2.60 -3.84
C ILE A 196 -0.78 4.05 -3.72
N LEU A 197 0.54 4.28 -3.78
CA LEU A 197 1.13 5.62 -3.72
C LEU A 197 0.66 6.52 -4.88
N GLN A 198 0.61 5.97 -6.08
CA GLN A 198 0.10 6.71 -7.24
C GLN A 198 -1.37 7.07 -7.03
N TYR A 199 -2.21 6.12 -6.64
CA TYR A 199 -3.63 6.33 -6.39
C TYR A 199 -3.87 7.36 -5.27
N ALA A 200 -3.12 7.24 -4.15
CA ALA A 200 -3.20 8.17 -3.03
C ALA A 200 -2.99 9.62 -3.50
N LYS A 201 -1.93 9.87 -4.28
CA LYS A 201 -1.61 11.18 -4.84
C LYS A 201 -2.65 11.67 -5.84
N GLU A 202 -3.15 10.79 -6.71
CA GLU A 202 -4.13 11.16 -7.74
C GLU A 202 -5.50 11.50 -7.17
N LYS A 203 -5.91 10.79 -6.14
CA LYS A 203 -7.22 10.95 -5.49
C LYS A 203 -7.18 11.80 -4.23
N ASN A 204 -5.98 12.20 -3.80
CA ASN A 204 -5.77 12.94 -2.55
C ASN A 204 -6.30 12.21 -1.30
N VAL A 205 -6.29 10.88 -1.31
CA VAL A 205 -6.71 10.01 -0.21
C VAL A 205 -5.47 9.43 0.45
N PRO A 206 -5.24 9.64 1.75
CA PRO A 206 -4.09 9.04 2.44
C PRO A 206 -4.30 7.55 2.70
N PHE A 207 -3.19 6.82 2.66
CA PHE A 207 -3.15 5.40 2.98
C PHE A 207 -2.16 5.12 4.11
N ILE A 208 -2.52 4.20 4.99
CA ILE A 208 -1.61 3.54 5.91
C ILE A 208 -1.50 2.08 5.49
N ILE A 209 -0.32 1.62 5.14
CA ILE A 209 -0.06 0.21 4.85
C ILE A 209 0.65 -0.44 6.03
N VAL A 210 0.14 -1.57 6.47
CA VAL A 210 0.77 -2.39 7.50
C VAL A 210 1.74 -3.36 6.82
N GLY A 211 2.97 -3.43 7.34
CA GLY A 211 4.00 -4.32 6.81
C GLY A 211 4.70 -5.10 7.93
N HIS A 212 5.05 -6.36 7.66
CA HIS A 212 5.90 -7.14 8.51
C HIS A 212 7.36 -6.93 8.09
N ILE A 213 8.20 -6.52 9.03
CA ILE A 213 9.63 -6.36 8.82
C ILE A 213 10.30 -7.47 9.63
N ASN A 214 10.93 -8.41 8.92
CA ASN A 214 11.79 -9.39 9.56
C ASN A 214 13.18 -8.75 9.69
N LYS A 215 13.77 -8.84 10.86
CA LYS A 215 15.20 -8.56 11.04
C LYS A 215 15.93 -9.83 10.63
N GLU A 216 16.57 -9.82 9.47
CA GLU A 216 17.68 -10.71 9.16
C GLU A 216 18.98 -10.01 9.47
#